data_8260c5329e6dcad6a97c36acfb6216ed
#
_entry.id   8260c5329e6dcad6a97c36acfb6216ed
#
_cell.length_a   1.000
_cell.length_b   1.000
_cell.length_c   1.000
_cell.angle_alpha   90.00
_cell.angle_beta   90.00
_cell.angle_gamma   90.00
#
_symmetry.space_group_name_H-M   'P 1'
#
loop_
_entity.id
_entity.type
_entity.pdbx_description
1 polymer ?
#
loop_
_entity_poly.entity_id
_entity_poly.type
_entity_poly.pdbx_seq_one_letter_code
_entity_poly.pdbx_strand_id
1 'polypeptide(L)'
;RLFPPRLVCRDGVCTVTADDGSEIFYVRDDRPGEEFRYTGPVRTDRPHLFRFFTRRGTGRSPYVADRSYYRTITPRVKITSSMPESSRLPFANAESYRGYSFTQRACREGDWILYSFEEPVRCREMVLQTGYSHLTKNLFTNGYAEVSYDGAHFEPAGELAAGAAVLKPARAVKAVRVVATCHGNGTPFVVIMPPKIKPVL
;
A
#
# COMPACT_ATOMS: atom_id res chain seq x y z
N ARG A 1 -32.13 -17.04 10.87
CA ARG A 1 -30.95 -16.14 10.73
C ARG A 1 -30.29 -16.45 9.40
N LEU A 2 -30.09 -15.45 8.54
CA LEU A 2 -29.35 -15.62 7.30
C LEU A 2 -27.85 -15.56 7.56
N PHE A 3 -27.11 -16.44 6.92
CA PHE A 3 -25.66 -16.47 6.98
C PHE A 3 -25.06 -15.66 5.83
N PRO A 4 -23.90 -15.00 6.02
CA PRO A 4 -23.19 -14.36 4.93
C PRO A 4 -22.78 -15.41 3.88
N PRO A 5 -22.68 -15.02 2.60
CA PRO A 5 -22.27 -15.94 1.57
C PRO A 5 -20.79 -16.33 1.72
N ARG A 6 -20.43 -17.47 1.16
CA ARG A 6 -19.04 -17.93 1.09
C ARG A 6 -18.33 -17.29 -0.09
N LEU A 7 -17.15 -16.72 0.17
CA LEU A 7 -16.29 -16.09 -0.83
C LEU A 7 -15.10 -16.98 -1.15
N VAL A 8 -14.82 -17.16 -2.45
CA VAL A 8 -13.57 -17.72 -2.96
C VAL A 8 -13.03 -16.76 -4.01
N CYS A 9 -11.92 -16.09 -3.70
CA CYS A 9 -11.31 -15.10 -4.60
C CYS A 9 -9.93 -15.60 -5.05
N ARG A 10 -9.75 -15.66 -6.38
CA ARG A 10 -8.49 -16.05 -7.04
C ARG A 10 -8.24 -15.09 -8.20
N ASP A 11 -7.01 -14.66 -8.35
CA ASP A 11 -6.55 -13.83 -9.48
C ASP A 11 -7.43 -12.58 -9.72
N GLY A 12 -7.90 -11.95 -8.63
CA GLY A 12 -8.75 -10.77 -8.66
C GLY A 12 -10.20 -11.02 -9.07
N VAL A 13 -10.61 -12.28 -9.11
CA VAL A 13 -12.00 -12.69 -9.38
C VAL A 13 -12.58 -13.42 -8.18
N CYS A 14 -13.72 -12.95 -7.68
CA CYS A 14 -14.45 -13.59 -6.59
C CYS A 14 -15.65 -14.39 -7.12
N THR A 15 -15.70 -15.64 -6.72
CA THR A 15 -16.88 -16.52 -6.83
C THR A 15 -17.58 -16.58 -5.48
N VAL A 16 -18.88 -16.37 -5.48
CA VAL A 16 -19.69 -16.25 -4.27
C VAL A 16 -20.80 -17.28 -4.28
N THR A 17 -20.96 -18.00 -3.19
CA THR A 17 -22.00 -19.05 -3.04
C THR A 17 -22.80 -18.87 -1.75
N ALA A 18 -24.05 -19.26 -1.76
CA ALA A 18 -24.91 -19.33 -0.59
C ALA A 18 -25.40 -20.78 -0.42
N ASP A 19 -25.12 -21.37 0.72
CA ASP A 19 -25.41 -22.79 1.00
C ASP A 19 -26.91 -23.08 1.11
N ASP A 20 -27.70 -22.06 1.41
CA ASP A 20 -29.16 -22.19 1.65
C ASP A 20 -30.02 -21.77 0.45
N GLY A 21 -29.40 -21.53 -0.71
CA GLY A 21 -30.11 -21.09 -1.93
C GLY A 21 -30.66 -19.65 -1.86
N SER A 22 -30.21 -18.85 -0.88
CA SER A 22 -30.56 -17.43 -0.80
C SER A 22 -29.98 -16.65 -1.98
N GLU A 23 -30.68 -15.58 -2.38
CA GLU A 23 -30.14 -14.66 -3.37
C GLU A 23 -28.93 -13.94 -2.82
N ILE A 24 -27.93 -13.73 -3.67
CA ILE A 24 -26.70 -13.03 -3.32
C ILE A 24 -26.69 -11.65 -3.96
N PHE A 25 -26.32 -10.66 -3.19
CA PHE A 25 -26.14 -9.27 -3.61
C PHE A 25 -24.79 -8.76 -3.17
N TYR A 26 -24.35 -7.68 -3.79
CA TYR A 26 -23.17 -6.94 -3.34
C TYR A 26 -23.37 -5.43 -3.45
N VAL A 27 -22.61 -4.70 -2.65
CA VAL A 27 -22.48 -3.24 -2.70
C VAL A 27 -21.02 -2.88 -2.95
N ARG A 28 -20.79 -1.72 -3.52
CA ARG A 28 -19.46 -1.16 -3.78
C ARG A 28 -19.31 0.18 -3.06
N ASP A 29 -18.13 0.47 -2.57
CA ASP A 29 -17.86 1.73 -1.88
C ASP A 29 -17.81 2.95 -2.82
N ASP A 30 -17.55 2.75 -4.13
CA ASP A 30 -17.58 3.80 -5.15
C ASP A 30 -19.00 4.13 -5.66
N ARG A 31 -20.01 3.34 -5.25
CA ARG A 31 -21.43 3.56 -5.58
C ARG A 31 -22.31 3.38 -4.33
N PRO A 32 -22.23 4.32 -3.40
CA PRO A 32 -22.98 4.23 -2.15
C PRO A 32 -24.49 4.22 -2.41
N GLY A 33 -25.20 3.30 -1.74
CA GLY A 33 -26.65 3.14 -1.87
C GLY A 33 -27.13 2.24 -3.01
N GLU A 34 -26.24 1.85 -3.93
CA GLU A 34 -26.58 0.89 -4.98
C GLU A 34 -26.32 -0.54 -4.52
N GLU A 35 -27.28 -1.43 -4.80
CA GLU A 35 -27.15 -2.87 -4.57
C GLU A 35 -27.20 -3.61 -5.91
N PHE A 36 -26.26 -4.49 -6.12
CA PHE A 36 -26.13 -5.27 -7.33
C PHE A 36 -26.46 -6.73 -7.05
N ARG A 37 -27.32 -7.34 -7.86
CA ARG A 37 -27.57 -8.78 -7.80
C ARG A 37 -26.36 -9.53 -8.33
N TYR A 38 -25.89 -10.51 -7.58
CA TYR A 38 -24.81 -11.38 -8.02
C TYR A 38 -25.34 -12.42 -9.01
N THR A 39 -24.81 -12.43 -10.22
CA THR A 39 -25.20 -13.34 -11.31
C THR A 39 -24.05 -14.22 -11.79
N GLY A 40 -22.87 -14.06 -11.25
CA GLY A 40 -21.66 -14.80 -11.61
C GLY A 40 -20.39 -14.16 -11.10
N PRO A 41 -19.22 -14.71 -11.39
CA PRO A 41 -17.94 -14.24 -10.86
C PRO A 41 -17.73 -12.74 -11.09
N VAL A 42 -17.27 -12.02 -10.05
CA VAL A 42 -17.09 -10.57 -10.05
C VAL A 42 -15.60 -10.26 -9.92
N ARG A 43 -15.10 -9.35 -10.77
CA ARG A 43 -13.75 -8.82 -10.61
C ARG A 43 -13.69 -7.86 -9.44
N THR A 44 -12.83 -8.18 -8.46
CA THR A 44 -12.63 -7.40 -7.23
C THR A 44 -11.22 -6.79 -7.13
N ASP A 45 -10.41 -6.93 -8.18
CA ASP A 45 -9.05 -6.38 -8.31
C ASP A 45 -9.02 -4.86 -8.59
N ARG A 46 -10.17 -4.20 -8.49
CA ARG A 46 -10.33 -2.76 -8.68
C ARG A 46 -10.18 -2.01 -7.36
N PRO A 47 -9.90 -0.69 -7.38
CA PRO A 47 -9.73 0.13 -6.18
C PRO A 47 -11.03 0.38 -5.41
N HIS A 48 -11.91 -0.61 -5.33
CA HIS A 48 -13.20 -0.52 -4.66
C HIS A 48 -13.38 -1.71 -3.74
N LEU A 49 -13.99 -1.47 -2.60
CA LEU A 49 -14.38 -2.53 -1.67
C LEU A 49 -15.71 -3.13 -2.10
N PHE A 50 -15.70 -4.41 -2.39
CA PHE A 50 -16.91 -5.19 -2.63
C PHE A 50 -17.33 -5.88 -1.34
N ARG A 51 -18.57 -5.69 -0.92
CA ARG A 51 -19.19 -6.34 0.23
C ARG A 51 -20.39 -7.14 -0.23
N PHE A 52 -20.35 -8.43 0.00
CA PHE A 52 -21.39 -9.37 -0.41
C PHE A 52 -22.29 -9.73 0.77
N PHE A 53 -23.55 -10.02 0.51
CA PHE A 53 -24.54 -10.46 1.49
C PHE A 53 -25.60 -11.34 0.83
N THR A 54 -26.29 -12.14 1.63
CA THR A 54 -27.46 -12.91 1.17
C THR A 54 -28.75 -12.19 1.54
N ARG A 55 -29.78 -12.42 0.74
CA ARG A 55 -31.15 -11.90 0.96
C ARG A 55 -32.15 -13.01 0.78
N ARG A 56 -33.17 -13.03 1.64
CA ARG A 56 -34.37 -13.85 1.52
C ARG A 56 -35.58 -13.06 2.03
N GLY A 57 -36.52 -12.70 1.15
CA GLY A 57 -37.61 -11.77 1.46
C GLY A 57 -37.03 -10.43 1.98
N THR A 58 -37.49 -10.01 3.14
CA THR A 58 -36.94 -8.78 3.81
C THR A 58 -35.71 -9.02 4.63
N GLY A 59 -35.32 -10.28 4.84
CA GLY A 59 -34.15 -10.64 5.65
C GLY A 59 -32.85 -10.45 4.90
N ARG A 60 -31.80 -10.00 5.62
CA ARG A 60 -30.44 -9.77 5.10
C ARG A 60 -29.40 -10.34 6.04
N SER A 61 -28.34 -10.95 5.48
CA SER A 61 -27.18 -11.39 6.26
C SER A 61 -26.22 -10.24 6.57
N PRO A 62 -25.27 -10.45 7.52
CA PRO A 62 -24.10 -9.62 7.59
C PRO A 62 -23.31 -9.62 6.28
N TYR A 63 -22.46 -8.61 6.09
CA TYR A 63 -21.57 -8.54 4.94
C TYR A 63 -20.35 -9.45 5.09
N VAL A 64 -19.88 -9.97 3.97
CA VAL A 64 -18.54 -10.51 3.79
C VAL A 64 -17.83 -9.71 2.69
N ALA A 65 -16.53 -9.43 2.86
CA ALA A 65 -15.77 -8.65 1.90
C ALA A 65 -14.51 -9.38 1.46
N ASP A 66 -14.19 -9.28 0.17
CA ASP A 66 -12.84 -9.56 -0.30
C ASP A 66 -11.92 -8.40 0.09
N ARG A 67 -10.91 -8.73 0.89
CA ARG A 67 -9.89 -7.78 1.34
C ARG A 67 -8.56 -7.96 0.63
N SER A 68 -8.49 -8.77 -0.41
CA SER A 68 -7.27 -9.01 -1.18
C SER A 68 -6.74 -7.72 -1.81
N TYR A 69 -7.63 -6.77 -2.12
CA TYR A 69 -7.25 -5.44 -2.58
C TYR A 69 -6.34 -4.69 -1.59
N TYR A 70 -6.54 -4.88 -0.29
CA TYR A 70 -5.75 -4.24 0.77
C TYR A 70 -4.55 -5.08 1.20
N ARG A 71 -4.37 -6.26 0.63
CA ARG A 71 -3.22 -7.10 0.91
C ARG A 71 -1.94 -6.37 0.53
N THR A 72 -0.97 -6.42 1.43
CA THR A 72 0.40 -5.97 1.18
C THR A 72 1.33 -7.16 1.10
N ILE A 73 2.42 -7.00 0.35
CA ILE A 73 3.52 -7.95 0.30
C ILE A 73 4.77 -7.32 0.92
N THR A 74 5.68 -8.14 1.38
CA THR A 74 6.91 -7.75 2.08
C THR A 74 8.13 -8.35 1.38
N PRO A 75 8.46 -7.90 0.14
CA PRO A 75 9.64 -8.36 -0.55
C PRO A 75 10.91 -7.95 0.20
N ARG A 76 11.97 -8.72 0.07
CA ARG A 76 13.26 -8.35 0.65
C ARG A 76 13.73 -7.02 0.07
N VAL A 77 14.03 -6.08 0.94
CA VAL A 77 14.44 -4.73 0.61
C VAL A 77 15.67 -4.34 1.41
N LYS A 78 16.58 -3.65 0.76
CA LYS A 78 17.71 -2.96 1.39
C LYS A 78 17.44 -1.47 1.35
N ILE A 79 17.56 -0.81 2.51
CA ILE A 79 17.38 0.64 2.64
C ILE A 79 18.74 1.30 2.82
N THR A 80 19.00 2.31 2.01
CA THR A 80 20.17 3.20 2.16
C THR A 80 19.73 4.65 2.08
N SER A 81 20.55 5.56 2.57
CA SER A 81 20.22 6.98 2.60
C SER A 81 21.49 7.83 2.54
N SER A 82 21.37 9.06 2.08
CA SER A 82 22.40 10.09 2.24
C SER A 82 22.62 10.51 3.69
N MET A 83 21.61 10.24 4.54
CA MET A 83 21.67 10.50 5.97
C MET A 83 22.14 9.24 6.71
N PRO A 84 23.07 9.36 7.70
CA PRO A 84 23.47 8.21 8.49
C PRO A 84 22.30 7.55 9.23
N GLU A 85 22.30 6.22 9.32
CA GLU A 85 21.33 5.50 10.12
C GLU A 85 21.58 5.65 11.63
N SER A 86 20.52 5.67 12.41
CA SER A 86 20.59 5.68 13.86
C SER A 86 21.03 4.31 14.39
N SER A 87 21.99 4.29 15.31
CA SER A 87 22.38 3.06 16.02
C SER A 87 21.24 2.48 16.87
N ARG A 88 20.31 3.32 17.32
CA ARG A 88 19.17 2.91 18.15
C ARG A 88 18.06 2.23 17.33
N LEU A 89 17.79 2.75 16.14
CA LEU A 89 16.76 2.24 15.22
C LEU A 89 17.35 2.19 13.80
N PRO A 90 18.21 1.20 13.53
CA PRO A 90 18.89 1.06 12.24
C PRO A 90 17.92 0.72 11.11
N PHE A 91 18.35 0.89 9.86
CA PHE A 91 17.52 0.65 8.69
C PHE A 91 16.99 -0.79 8.59
N ALA A 92 17.71 -1.75 9.20
CA ALA A 92 17.27 -3.13 9.31
C ALA A 92 15.88 -3.31 9.97
N ASN A 93 15.44 -2.38 10.82
CA ASN A 93 14.10 -2.43 11.41
C ASN A 93 13.01 -2.21 10.34
N ALA A 94 13.15 -1.18 9.51
CA ALA A 94 12.21 -0.93 8.41
C ALA A 94 12.33 -2.00 7.30
N GLU A 95 13.55 -2.49 7.03
CA GLU A 95 13.79 -3.59 6.08
C GLU A 95 13.06 -4.88 6.48
N SER A 96 12.88 -5.11 7.78
CA SER A 96 12.17 -6.28 8.30
C SER A 96 10.64 -6.18 8.25
N TYR A 97 10.09 -5.03 7.88
CA TYR A 97 8.65 -4.71 7.90
C TYR A 97 7.98 -4.79 9.29
N ARG A 98 8.75 -4.91 10.35
CA ARG A 98 8.25 -5.03 11.73
C ARG A 98 8.23 -3.72 12.50
N GLY A 99 8.85 -2.69 11.95
CA GLY A 99 8.98 -1.41 12.62
C GLY A 99 9.46 -0.32 11.67
N TYR A 100 9.86 0.78 12.23
CA TYR A 100 10.41 1.93 11.55
C TYR A 100 11.87 2.13 11.95
N SER A 101 12.57 2.95 11.19
CA SER A 101 13.97 3.28 11.39
C SER A 101 14.16 4.79 11.52
N PHE A 102 15.28 5.20 12.09
CA PHE A 102 15.63 6.61 12.21
C PHE A 102 16.94 6.90 11.49
N THR A 103 17.05 8.14 11.02
CA THR A 103 18.33 8.75 10.66
C THR A 103 18.96 9.43 11.87
N GLN A 104 20.25 9.74 11.82
CA GLN A 104 20.94 10.48 12.90
C GLN A 104 20.69 11.98 12.85
N ARG A 105 20.22 12.53 11.75
CA ARG A 105 19.96 13.95 11.57
C ARG A 105 18.68 14.20 10.79
N ALA A 106 18.16 15.40 10.90
CA ALA A 106 17.08 15.91 10.07
C ALA A 106 17.49 15.98 8.60
N CYS A 107 16.50 15.98 7.72
CA CYS A 107 16.74 16.11 6.28
C CYS A 107 17.22 17.52 5.90
N ARG A 108 17.95 17.56 4.80
CA ARG A 108 18.32 18.75 4.06
C ARG A 108 17.84 18.60 2.62
N GLU A 109 17.72 19.69 1.93
CA GLU A 109 17.44 19.65 0.48
C GLU A 109 18.48 18.78 -0.23
N GLY A 110 18.00 17.87 -1.10
CA GLY A 110 18.82 16.91 -1.82
C GLY A 110 19.09 15.59 -1.06
N ASP A 111 18.68 15.47 0.20
CA ASP A 111 18.77 14.18 0.90
C ASP A 111 17.81 13.17 0.26
N TRP A 112 18.23 11.91 0.29
CA TRP A 112 17.48 10.83 -0.33
C TRP A 112 17.43 9.58 0.56
N ILE A 113 16.41 8.76 0.29
CA ILE A 113 16.24 7.41 0.82
C ILE A 113 16.00 6.49 -0.36
N LEU A 114 16.79 5.43 -0.47
CA LEU A 114 16.73 4.42 -1.54
C LEU A 114 16.27 3.09 -0.97
N TYR A 115 15.26 2.52 -1.60
CA TYR A 115 14.77 1.17 -1.36
C TYR A 115 15.17 0.29 -2.54
N SER A 116 16.09 -0.65 -2.33
CA SER A 116 16.56 -1.59 -3.35
C SER A 116 16.01 -2.98 -3.05
N PHE A 117 15.25 -3.55 -3.97
CA PHE A 117 14.65 -4.87 -3.82
C PHE A 117 15.63 -5.96 -4.31
N GLU A 118 15.70 -7.07 -3.55
CA GLU A 118 16.53 -8.21 -3.91
C GLU A 118 16.10 -8.79 -5.27
N GLU A 119 14.77 -8.95 -5.46
CA GLU A 119 14.15 -9.31 -6.72
C GLU A 119 13.24 -8.19 -7.22
N PRO A 120 13.08 -7.99 -8.54
CA PRO A 120 12.15 -6.99 -9.05
C PRO A 120 10.72 -7.24 -8.58
N VAL A 121 10.08 -6.21 -8.06
CA VAL A 121 8.75 -6.29 -7.45
C VAL A 121 7.69 -5.81 -8.43
N ARG A 122 6.80 -6.70 -8.83
CA ARG A 122 5.59 -6.33 -9.58
C ARG A 122 4.49 -5.96 -8.60
N CYS A 123 4.01 -4.73 -8.69
CA CYS A 123 2.98 -4.23 -7.79
C CYS A 123 2.00 -3.32 -8.52
N ARG A 124 0.81 -3.21 -7.97
CA ARG A 124 -0.23 -2.28 -8.41
C ARG A 124 0.02 -0.88 -7.87
N GLU A 125 0.45 -0.82 -6.62
CA GLU A 125 0.69 0.41 -5.90
C GLU A 125 1.80 0.21 -4.86
N MET A 126 2.63 1.21 -4.70
CA MET A 126 3.65 1.27 -3.67
C MET A 126 3.56 2.62 -2.97
N VAL A 127 3.48 2.60 -1.64
CA VAL A 127 3.50 3.82 -0.82
C VAL A 127 4.82 3.85 -0.05
N LEU A 128 5.57 4.91 -0.26
CA LEU A 128 6.79 5.23 0.48
C LEU A 128 6.46 6.35 1.46
N GLN A 129 6.76 6.15 2.73
CA GLN A 129 6.42 7.11 3.78
C GLN A 129 7.63 7.41 4.63
N THR A 130 7.89 8.70 4.83
CA THR A 130 8.75 9.26 5.86
C THR A 130 7.88 9.87 6.95
N GLY A 131 8.36 9.91 8.19
CA GLY A 131 7.59 10.42 9.32
C GLY A 131 6.48 9.48 9.78
N TYR A 132 5.90 9.81 10.91
CA TYR A 132 4.70 9.13 11.41
C TYR A 132 3.45 9.68 10.72
N SER A 133 2.49 8.84 10.44
CA SER A 133 1.24 9.21 9.74
C SER A 133 0.40 10.29 10.45
N HIS A 134 0.61 10.47 11.74
CA HIS A 134 -0.14 11.42 12.58
C HIS A 134 0.69 12.64 13.00
N LEU A 135 1.94 12.75 12.57
CA LEU A 135 2.84 13.86 12.91
C LEU A 135 3.27 14.61 11.66
N THR A 136 3.45 15.93 11.81
CA THR A 136 3.96 16.81 10.75
C THR A 136 5.47 17.04 10.84
N LYS A 137 6.15 16.25 11.69
CA LYS A 137 7.59 16.34 11.97
C LYS A 137 8.28 15.05 11.55
N ASN A 138 9.60 15.06 11.50
CA ASN A 138 10.44 13.88 11.20
C ASN A 138 10.21 13.28 9.80
N LEU A 139 9.81 14.09 8.84
CA LEU A 139 9.46 13.64 7.50
C LEU A 139 10.10 14.54 6.44
N PHE A 140 10.11 14.07 5.21
CA PHE A 140 10.29 14.91 4.04
C PHE A 140 8.96 15.61 3.77
N THR A 141 8.86 16.88 4.10
CA THR A 141 7.63 17.65 3.89
C THR A 141 7.28 17.70 2.41
N ASN A 142 8.27 17.99 1.57
CA ASN A 142 8.15 18.05 0.11
C ASN A 142 9.32 17.30 -0.53
N GLY A 143 9.08 16.79 -1.71
CA GLY A 143 10.08 16.08 -2.48
C GLY A 143 9.48 15.39 -3.69
N TYR A 144 10.21 14.46 -4.23
CA TYR A 144 9.77 13.63 -5.35
C TYR A 144 10.25 12.19 -5.18
N ALA A 145 9.60 11.30 -5.89
CA ALA A 145 9.97 9.89 -5.96
C ALA A 145 10.40 9.53 -7.38
N GLU A 146 11.37 8.66 -7.47
CA GLU A 146 11.89 8.09 -8.70
C GLU A 146 11.84 6.58 -8.63
N VAL A 147 11.64 5.93 -9.77
CA VAL A 147 11.63 4.49 -9.91
C VAL A 147 12.77 4.03 -10.80
N SER A 148 13.34 2.89 -10.48
CA SER A 148 14.31 2.20 -11.32
C SER A 148 13.85 0.77 -11.58
N TYR A 149 13.88 0.37 -12.84
CA TYR A 149 13.51 -0.98 -13.27
C TYR A 149 14.71 -1.91 -13.43
N ASP A 150 15.91 -1.34 -13.55
CA ASP A 150 17.17 -2.07 -13.72
C ASP A 150 18.11 -1.95 -12.50
N GLY A 151 17.78 -1.03 -11.56
CA GLY A 151 18.60 -0.74 -10.38
C GLY A 151 19.68 0.32 -10.59
N ALA A 152 19.84 0.83 -11.80
CA ALA A 152 20.89 1.78 -12.17
C ALA A 152 20.32 3.12 -12.66
N HIS A 153 19.31 3.10 -13.52
CA HIS A 153 18.70 4.28 -14.09
C HIS A 153 17.40 4.61 -13.38
N PHE A 154 17.25 5.86 -12.98
CA PHE A 154 16.08 6.36 -12.27
C PHE A 154 15.28 7.31 -13.14
N GLU A 155 13.96 7.18 -13.13
CA GLU A 155 13.03 8.06 -13.82
C GLU A 155 11.99 8.61 -12.84
N PRO A 156 11.45 9.82 -13.08
CA PRO A 156 10.42 10.40 -12.22
C PRO A 156 9.20 9.50 -12.10
N ALA A 157 8.68 9.33 -10.88
CA ALA A 157 7.55 8.45 -10.62
C ALA A 157 6.41 9.09 -9.81
N GLY A 158 6.64 10.23 -9.18
CA GLY A 158 5.61 10.95 -8.45
C GLY A 158 6.15 12.02 -7.52
N GLU A 159 5.23 12.79 -6.97
CA GLU A 159 5.52 13.77 -5.92
C GLU A 159 5.50 13.10 -4.54
N LEU A 160 6.32 13.62 -3.65
CA LEU A 160 6.28 13.33 -2.23
C LEU A 160 5.68 14.54 -1.53
N ALA A 161 4.53 14.35 -0.92
CA ALA A 161 3.80 15.39 -0.20
C ALA A 161 3.43 14.90 1.20
N ALA A 162 3.59 15.76 2.19
CA ALA A 162 3.29 15.44 3.60
C ALA A 162 3.92 14.10 4.06
N GLY A 163 5.14 13.83 3.62
CA GLY A 163 5.91 12.65 4.00
C GLY A 163 5.67 11.39 3.16
N ALA A 164 4.72 11.37 2.25
CA ALA A 164 4.37 10.18 1.50
C ALA A 164 4.41 10.39 -0.02
N ALA A 165 4.83 9.34 -0.74
CA ALA A 165 4.70 9.22 -2.18
C ALA A 165 3.93 7.94 -2.53
N VAL A 166 2.96 8.06 -3.45
CA VAL A 166 2.17 6.94 -3.95
C VAL A 166 2.56 6.67 -5.40
N LEU A 167 3.12 5.49 -5.65
CA LEU A 167 3.60 5.08 -6.95
C LEU A 167 2.72 3.99 -7.55
N LYS A 168 2.51 4.04 -8.87
CA LYS A 168 1.79 3.01 -9.64
C LYS A 168 2.66 2.59 -10.81
N PRO A 169 3.70 1.77 -10.57
CA PRO A 169 4.66 1.41 -11.60
C PRO A 169 4.02 0.57 -12.71
N ALA A 170 4.44 0.82 -13.95
CA ALA A 170 3.93 0.10 -15.11
C ALA A 170 4.51 -1.32 -15.23
N ARG A 171 5.68 -1.58 -14.64
CA ARG A 171 6.40 -2.86 -14.71
C ARG A 171 7.10 -3.17 -13.39
N ALA A 172 7.73 -4.33 -13.28
CA ALA A 172 8.43 -4.75 -12.07
C ALA A 172 9.57 -3.78 -11.70
N VAL A 173 9.60 -3.36 -10.44
CA VAL A 173 10.50 -2.33 -9.91
C VAL A 173 11.68 -2.97 -9.21
N LYS A 174 12.89 -2.56 -9.56
CA LYS A 174 14.12 -2.99 -8.90
C LYS A 174 14.52 -2.08 -7.73
N ALA A 175 14.28 -0.78 -7.87
CA ALA A 175 14.54 0.19 -6.80
C ALA A 175 13.61 1.38 -6.88
N VAL A 176 13.40 2.04 -5.76
CA VAL A 176 12.71 3.34 -5.66
C VAL A 176 13.50 4.28 -4.78
N ARG A 177 13.51 5.57 -5.12
CA ARG A 177 14.21 6.60 -4.36
C ARG A 177 13.27 7.75 -4.09
N VAL A 178 13.25 8.23 -2.86
CA VAL A 178 12.60 9.50 -2.49
C VAL A 178 13.67 10.54 -2.22
N VAL A 179 13.48 11.75 -2.73
CA VAL A 179 14.44 12.87 -2.61
C VAL A 179 13.71 14.04 -1.98
N ALA A 180 14.32 14.64 -0.95
CA ALA A 180 13.78 15.80 -0.27
C ALA A 180 14.08 17.10 -1.05
N THR A 181 13.08 17.96 -1.17
CA THR A 181 13.23 19.36 -1.62
C THR A 181 12.97 20.35 -0.47
N CYS A 182 13.14 19.88 0.76
CA CYS A 182 12.86 20.62 2.00
C CYS A 182 13.97 20.41 3.03
N HIS A 183 13.99 21.26 4.03
CA HIS A 183 14.80 21.08 5.23
C HIS A 183 13.95 20.50 6.37
N GLY A 184 14.59 19.83 7.33
CA GLY A 184 13.92 19.30 8.51
C GLY A 184 13.28 20.41 9.35
N ASN A 185 12.12 20.11 9.91
CA ASN A 185 11.25 21.07 10.61
C ASN A 185 11.24 20.87 12.14
N GLY A 186 12.40 20.94 12.77
CA GLY A 186 12.52 21.00 14.22
C GLY A 186 12.66 19.65 14.93
N THR A 187 12.98 18.58 14.23
CA THR A 187 13.36 17.30 14.81
C THR A 187 14.74 16.86 14.33
N PRO A 188 15.53 16.21 15.21
CA PRO A 188 16.91 15.86 14.89
C PRO A 188 17.07 14.61 14.02
N PHE A 189 15.98 14.03 13.49
CA PHE A 189 16.00 12.80 12.70
C PHE A 189 14.81 12.72 11.74
N VAL A 190 14.89 11.83 10.77
CA VAL A 190 13.81 11.43 9.89
C VAL A 190 13.37 10.01 10.25
N VAL A 191 12.08 9.78 10.30
CA VAL A 191 11.51 8.44 10.43
C VAL A 191 11.35 7.83 9.05
N ILE A 192 11.86 6.62 8.87
CA ILE A 192 11.73 5.83 7.64
C ILE A 192 10.79 4.67 7.92
N MET A 193 9.70 4.60 7.18
CA MET A 193 8.74 3.51 7.26
C MET A 193 9.06 2.41 6.26
N PRO A 194 8.69 1.15 6.53
CA PRO A 194 8.71 0.10 5.52
C PRO A 194 7.84 0.49 4.32
N PRO A 195 8.24 0.12 3.10
CA PRO A 195 7.38 0.37 1.93
C PRO A 195 6.09 -0.45 2.05
N LYS A 196 4.94 0.18 1.76
CA LYS A 196 3.65 -0.52 1.68
C LYS A 196 3.38 -0.87 0.22
N ILE A 197 3.38 -2.16 -0.08
CA ILE A 197 3.33 -2.65 -1.45
C ILE A 197 2.08 -3.49 -1.65
N LYS A 198 1.18 -3.03 -2.52
CA LYS A 198 -0.01 -3.77 -2.94
C LYS A 198 0.31 -4.58 -4.19
N PRO A 199 0.18 -5.90 -4.16
CA PRO A 199 0.50 -6.74 -5.30
C PRO A 199 -0.45 -6.48 -6.47
N VAL A 200 -0.04 -6.88 -7.67
CA VAL A 200 -0.97 -7.14 -8.77
C VAL A 200 -1.73 -8.42 -8.41
N LEU A 201 -3.04 -8.36 -8.44
CA LEU A 201 -3.93 -9.49 -8.18
C LEU A 201 -4.08 -10.34 -9.42
#